data_925474d41cc722908ebc9c7c72aacd97
#
_entry.id   925474d41cc722908ebc9c7c72aacd97
#
_cell.length_a   1.000
_cell.length_b   1.000
_cell.length_c   1.000
_cell.angle_alpha   90.00
_cell.angle_beta   90.00
_cell.angle_gamma   90.00
#
_symmetry.space_group_name_H-M   'P 1'
#
loop_
_entity.id
_entity.type
_entity.pdbx_description
1 polymer ?
#
loop_
_entity_poly.entity_id
_entity_poly.type
_entity_poly.pdbx_seq_one_letter_code
_entity_poly.pdbx_strand_id
1 'polypeptide(L)'
;MGSSRSQYHLRQVCVSLNLHPLNKPEVFANAFTSAFDAEGKEIGVVFETATPFDTPRLMAELVEWVNETLDQKQLHPLLVTAIFIVVFLEIHPFQDGNGRLSRVLTTLLLLRSGYAYVPYSSLESVIEASKEGYYLGLRRTQGTIRSDAPAWEPWIVYFLQSLRQQKTRLEAKITRERLMVERLPELAVQILELAKAHGRITNGQVVDVTGANRNTVKKHLQMLVSASHLVQHGSGKATWYSRV
;
A
#
# COMPACT_ATOMS: atom_id res chain seq x y z
N MET A 1 12.52 22.72 25.36
CA MET A 1 13.01 23.34 24.10
C MET A 1 12.97 22.33 22.93
N GLY A 2 11.87 21.60 22.72
CA GLY A 2 11.73 20.56 21.68
C GLY A 2 10.66 20.82 20.63
N SER A 3 9.78 21.81 20.84
CA SER A 3 8.59 22.05 20.01
C SER A 3 8.84 22.60 18.60
N SER A 4 10.00 23.23 18.33
CA SER A 4 10.16 23.98 17.08
C SER A 4 10.56 23.12 15.86
N ARG A 5 11.23 21.98 16.04
CA ARG A 5 11.71 21.14 14.91
C ARG A 5 10.58 20.34 14.23
N SER A 6 9.58 19.89 14.97
CA SER A 6 8.47 19.08 14.44
C SER A 6 7.54 19.91 13.52
N GLN A 7 7.25 21.15 13.92
CA GLN A 7 6.44 22.08 13.09
C GLN A 7 7.14 22.46 11.77
N TYR A 8 8.48 22.48 11.75
CA TYR A 8 9.24 22.78 10.53
C TYR A 8 9.09 21.71 9.45
N HIS A 9 9.04 20.44 9.81
CA HIS A 9 8.99 19.34 8.82
C HIS A 9 7.64 19.25 8.11
N LEU A 10 6.53 19.41 8.82
CA LEU A 10 5.20 19.45 8.17
C LEU A 10 4.98 20.74 7.40
N ARG A 11 5.45 21.89 7.92
CA ARG A 11 5.45 23.14 7.16
C ARG A 11 6.25 23.02 5.87
N GLN A 12 7.41 22.36 5.88
CA GLN A 12 8.22 22.16 4.68
C GLN A 12 7.52 21.25 3.66
N VAL A 13 6.84 20.18 4.09
CA VAL A 13 6.05 19.33 3.19
C VAL A 13 4.85 20.10 2.63
N CYS A 14 4.14 20.85 3.44
CA CYS A 14 3.03 21.70 2.99
C CYS A 14 3.51 22.81 2.05
N VAL A 15 4.64 23.42 2.29
CA VAL A 15 5.26 24.46 1.44
C VAL A 15 5.77 23.85 0.13
N SER A 16 6.42 22.68 0.16
CA SER A 16 6.91 21.96 -1.02
C SER A 16 5.79 21.48 -1.94
N LEU A 17 4.58 21.24 -1.38
CA LEU A 17 3.40 20.84 -2.13
C LEU A 17 2.52 22.05 -2.56
N ASN A 18 3.03 23.29 -2.41
CA ASN A 18 2.29 24.52 -2.69
C ASN A 18 0.98 24.64 -1.89
N LEU A 19 0.92 23.99 -0.73
CA LEU A 19 -0.20 24.07 0.20
C LEU A 19 -0.02 25.34 1.03
N HIS A 20 -0.91 26.29 0.88
CA HIS A 20 -0.89 27.58 1.60
C HIS A 20 -0.78 27.36 3.12
N PRO A 21 -0.15 28.30 3.86
CA PRO A 21 0.13 28.14 5.29
C PRO A 21 -1.14 27.90 6.08
N LEU A 22 -1.07 26.89 6.96
CA LEU A 22 -2.13 26.38 7.84
C LEU A 22 -2.75 27.41 8.82
N ASN A 23 -2.40 28.69 8.71
CA ASN A 23 -2.82 29.72 9.66
C ASN A 23 -4.04 30.55 9.24
N LYS A 24 -4.72 30.22 8.13
CA LYS A 24 -5.95 30.89 7.75
C LYS A 24 -7.14 30.02 8.09
N PRO A 25 -8.07 30.42 8.97
CA PRO A 25 -9.24 29.63 9.32
C PRO A 25 -10.15 29.33 8.12
N GLU A 26 -10.04 30.10 7.04
CA GLU A 26 -10.78 29.93 5.79
C GLU A 26 -10.32 28.69 4.96
N VAL A 27 -9.20 28.06 5.31
CA VAL A 27 -8.61 26.90 4.61
C VAL A 27 -9.08 25.57 5.19
N PHE A 28 -9.66 25.58 6.41
CA PHE A 28 -10.08 24.36 7.07
C PHE A 28 -11.45 23.87 6.59
N ALA A 29 -11.59 22.55 6.52
CA ALA A 29 -12.78 21.87 6.02
C ALA A 29 -14.04 22.19 6.83
N ASN A 30 -15.19 21.97 6.23
CA ASN A 30 -16.47 21.92 6.92
C ASN A 30 -16.48 20.77 7.92
N ALA A 31 -17.26 20.89 8.99
CA ALA A 31 -17.40 19.88 10.05
C ALA A 31 -18.03 18.55 9.59
N PHE A 32 -18.34 18.41 8.30
CA PHE A 32 -19.01 17.23 7.73
C PHE A 32 -18.45 16.88 6.37
N THR A 33 -18.31 15.58 6.10
CA THR A 33 -18.10 15.04 4.75
C THR A 33 -19.41 14.43 4.29
N SER A 34 -19.99 15.01 3.24
CA SER A 34 -21.29 14.59 2.68
C SER A 34 -21.12 13.57 1.56
N ALA A 35 -22.08 12.65 1.45
CA ALA A 35 -22.23 11.80 0.29
C ALA A 35 -23.21 12.45 -0.70
N PHE A 36 -22.89 12.36 -2.00
CA PHE A 36 -23.73 12.86 -3.07
C PHE A 36 -24.16 11.70 -3.96
N ASP A 37 -25.37 11.75 -4.52
CA ASP A 37 -25.83 10.82 -5.56
C ASP A 37 -25.22 11.14 -6.93
N ALA A 38 -25.60 10.36 -7.94
CA ALA A 38 -25.11 10.55 -9.32
C ALA A 38 -25.54 11.89 -9.93
N GLU A 39 -26.61 12.50 -9.41
CA GLU A 39 -27.16 13.79 -9.80
C GLU A 39 -26.55 14.96 -9.04
N GLY A 40 -25.62 14.69 -8.08
CA GLY A 40 -24.93 15.69 -7.29
C GLY A 40 -25.74 16.20 -6.08
N LYS A 41 -26.83 15.54 -5.70
CA LYS A 41 -27.64 15.88 -4.53
C LYS A 41 -27.05 15.22 -3.30
N GLU A 42 -26.95 15.99 -2.20
CA GLU A 42 -26.49 15.48 -0.92
C GLU A 42 -27.46 14.45 -0.35
N ILE A 43 -26.97 13.23 -0.11
CA ILE A 43 -27.75 12.09 0.40
C ILE A 43 -27.47 11.79 1.87
N GLY A 44 -26.50 12.46 2.48
CA GLY A 44 -26.23 12.37 3.90
C GLY A 44 -24.80 12.65 4.30
N VAL A 45 -24.58 12.78 5.60
CA VAL A 45 -23.25 12.92 6.19
C VAL A 45 -22.57 11.56 6.25
N VAL A 46 -21.37 11.45 5.69
CA VAL A 46 -20.57 10.20 5.71
C VAL A 46 -19.89 10.03 7.05
N PHE A 47 -19.29 11.10 7.59
CA PHE A 47 -18.72 11.18 8.93
C PHE A 47 -18.52 12.65 9.33
N GLU A 48 -18.49 12.89 10.63
CA GLU A 48 -18.14 14.19 11.18
C GLU A 48 -16.62 14.36 11.17
N THR A 49 -16.15 15.53 10.73
CA THR A 49 -14.75 15.92 10.78
C THR A 49 -14.48 16.85 11.95
N ALA A 50 -13.23 17.16 12.23
CA ALA A 50 -12.88 18.17 13.19
C ALA A 50 -13.44 19.55 12.79
N THR A 51 -13.80 20.38 13.80
CA THR A 51 -14.21 21.75 13.52
C THR A 51 -13.02 22.55 12.97
N PRO A 52 -13.26 23.61 12.16
CA PRO A 52 -12.17 24.50 11.72
C PRO A 52 -11.37 25.10 12.89
N PHE A 53 -12.03 25.32 14.03
CA PHE A 53 -11.40 25.85 15.24
C PHE A 53 -10.44 24.83 15.89
N ASP A 54 -10.82 23.55 15.96
CA ASP A 54 -10.03 22.49 16.59
C ASP A 54 -8.93 21.94 15.68
N THR A 55 -9.10 22.03 14.37
CA THR A 55 -8.21 21.43 13.38
C THR A 55 -6.73 21.77 13.59
N PRO A 56 -6.30 23.03 13.83
CA PRO A 56 -4.89 23.34 14.04
C PRO A 56 -4.29 22.64 15.26
N ARG A 57 -5.04 22.59 16.36
CA ARG A 57 -4.63 21.93 17.61
C ARG A 57 -4.51 20.43 17.41
N LEU A 58 -5.55 19.78 16.86
CA LEU A 58 -5.57 18.34 16.63
C LEU A 58 -4.47 17.89 15.66
N MET A 59 -4.18 18.67 14.62
CA MET A 59 -3.06 18.41 13.72
C MET A 59 -1.71 18.54 14.41
N ALA A 60 -1.52 19.53 15.27
CA ALA A 60 -0.29 19.68 16.05
C ALA A 60 -0.06 18.49 16.98
N GLU A 61 -1.10 18.10 17.73
CA GLU A 61 -1.08 16.94 18.63
C GLU A 61 -0.78 15.63 17.88
N LEU A 62 -1.42 15.42 16.72
CA LEU A 62 -1.18 14.23 15.87
C LEU A 62 0.28 14.15 15.40
N VAL A 63 0.86 15.28 14.99
CA VAL A 63 2.25 15.33 14.54
C VAL A 63 3.23 15.10 15.68
N GLU A 64 2.97 15.69 16.84
CA GLU A 64 3.79 15.47 18.04
C GLU A 64 3.76 14.02 18.45
N TRP A 65 2.57 13.42 18.53
CA TRP A 65 2.40 11.99 18.84
C TRP A 65 3.18 11.08 17.89
N VAL A 66 3.14 11.31 16.57
CA VAL A 66 3.91 10.50 15.60
C VAL A 66 5.40 10.60 15.86
N ASN A 67 5.92 11.81 16.08
CA ASN A 67 7.35 11.99 16.27
C ASN A 67 7.81 11.33 17.57
N GLU A 68 7.11 11.56 18.67
CA GLU A 68 7.43 10.96 19.96
C GLU A 68 7.37 9.43 19.92
N THR A 69 6.28 8.88 19.35
CA THR A 69 6.06 7.43 19.27
C THR A 69 7.11 6.72 18.43
N LEU A 70 7.53 7.34 17.31
CA LEU A 70 8.59 6.80 16.45
C LEU A 70 9.97 6.93 17.11
N ASP A 71 10.28 8.06 17.73
CA ASP A 71 11.57 8.31 18.36
C ASP A 71 11.77 7.43 19.59
N GLN A 72 10.73 7.22 20.39
CA GLN A 72 10.72 6.36 21.57
C GLN A 72 10.50 4.87 21.23
N LYS A 73 10.21 4.54 19.96
CA LYS A 73 9.94 3.16 19.50
C LYS A 73 8.83 2.45 20.28
N GLN A 74 7.82 3.19 20.74
CA GLN A 74 6.71 2.65 21.54
C GLN A 74 5.83 1.68 20.73
N LEU A 75 5.66 1.95 19.43
CA LEU A 75 4.88 1.14 18.52
C LEU A 75 5.67 0.83 17.26
N HIS A 76 5.29 -0.26 16.60
CA HIS A 76 5.86 -0.58 15.29
C HIS A 76 5.51 0.51 14.26
N PRO A 77 6.46 1.00 13.42
CA PRO A 77 6.24 2.12 12.51
C PRO A 77 5.04 1.97 11.55
N LEU A 78 4.71 0.75 11.14
CA LEU A 78 3.51 0.48 10.32
C LEU A 78 2.21 0.78 11.08
N LEU A 79 2.17 0.50 12.39
CA LEU A 79 1.01 0.83 13.23
C LEU A 79 0.90 2.34 13.43
N VAL A 80 2.03 3.01 13.70
CA VAL A 80 2.08 4.47 13.81
C VAL A 80 1.57 5.12 12.53
N THR A 81 2.04 4.64 11.38
CA THR A 81 1.58 5.16 10.07
C THR A 81 0.09 4.91 9.86
N ALA A 82 -0.41 3.71 10.16
CA ALA A 82 -1.83 3.38 10.01
C ALA A 82 -2.72 4.29 10.87
N ILE A 83 -2.37 4.45 12.15
CA ILE A 83 -3.11 5.30 13.09
C ILE A 83 -3.06 6.76 12.64
N PHE A 84 -1.88 7.26 12.29
CA PHE A 84 -1.72 8.62 11.78
C PHE A 84 -2.67 8.89 10.60
N ILE A 85 -2.72 8.00 9.63
CA ILE A 85 -3.52 8.22 8.41
C ILE A 85 -5.02 8.25 8.69
N VAL A 86 -5.54 7.37 9.54
CA VAL A 86 -6.97 7.37 9.85
C VAL A 86 -7.37 8.58 10.68
N VAL A 87 -6.52 9.03 11.61
CA VAL A 87 -6.76 10.24 12.41
C VAL A 87 -6.63 11.49 11.54
N PHE A 88 -5.65 11.57 10.65
CA PHE A 88 -5.53 12.65 9.66
C PHE A 88 -6.79 12.77 8.80
N LEU A 89 -7.31 11.64 8.31
CA LEU A 89 -8.54 11.61 7.51
C LEU A 89 -9.80 11.93 8.35
N GLU A 90 -9.79 11.66 9.63
CA GLU A 90 -10.86 12.05 10.56
C GLU A 90 -10.82 13.55 10.87
N ILE A 91 -9.64 14.12 11.13
CA ILE A 91 -9.48 15.57 11.30
C ILE A 91 -9.89 16.30 10.03
N HIS A 92 -9.52 15.77 8.87
CA HIS A 92 -9.87 16.30 7.54
C HIS A 92 -9.48 17.76 7.33
N PRO A 93 -8.19 18.12 7.48
CA PRO A 93 -7.76 19.51 7.65
C PRO A 93 -7.98 20.43 6.45
N PHE A 94 -8.23 19.91 5.27
CA PHE A 94 -8.39 20.70 4.03
C PHE A 94 -9.81 20.55 3.45
N GLN A 95 -10.27 21.55 2.69
CA GLN A 95 -11.56 21.47 1.99
C GLN A 95 -11.56 20.39 0.90
N ASP A 96 -10.43 20.18 0.21
CA ASP A 96 -10.24 19.13 -0.79
C ASP A 96 -8.82 18.56 -0.70
N GLY A 97 -8.64 17.35 -1.23
CA GLY A 97 -7.34 16.72 -1.37
C GLY A 97 -6.86 15.93 -0.16
N ASN A 98 -7.63 15.82 0.94
CA ASN A 98 -7.22 15.05 2.13
C ASN A 98 -6.88 13.59 1.79
N GLY A 99 -7.67 12.94 0.92
CA GLY A 99 -7.40 11.59 0.46
C GLY A 99 -6.10 11.47 -0.35
N ARG A 100 -5.80 12.44 -1.22
CA ARG A 100 -4.53 12.49 -1.99
C ARG A 100 -3.35 12.75 -1.06
N LEU A 101 -3.49 13.70 -0.16
CA LEU A 101 -2.45 14.05 0.80
C LEU A 101 -2.17 12.90 1.78
N SER A 102 -3.20 12.19 2.26
CA SER A 102 -3.02 11.03 3.12
C SER A 102 -2.13 9.95 2.47
N ARG A 103 -2.24 9.73 1.17
CA ARG A 103 -1.39 8.78 0.43
C ARG A 103 0.06 9.25 0.29
N VAL A 104 0.26 10.55 0.08
CA VAL A 104 1.61 11.16 0.09
C VAL A 104 2.22 11.05 1.47
N LEU A 105 1.48 11.37 2.52
CA LEU A 105 1.94 11.25 3.91
C LEU A 105 2.23 9.79 4.29
N THR A 106 1.42 8.83 3.82
CA THR A 106 1.71 7.39 3.98
C THR A 106 3.08 7.05 3.40
N THR A 107 3.34 7.44 2.16
CA THR A 107 4.63 7.20 1.49
C THR A 107 5.78 7.83 2.27
N LEU A 108 5.62 9.07 2.73
CA LEU A 108 6.64 9.80 3.48
C LEU A 108 6.98 9.13 4.81
N LEU A 109 5.96 8.75 5.60
CA LEU A 109 6.15 8.09 6.90
C LEU A 109 6.79 6.72 6.74
N LEU A 110 6.40 5.96 5.72
CA LEU A 110 7.01 4.67 5.42
C LEU A 110 8.47 4.82 4.99
N LEU A 111 8.80 5.81 4.14
CA LEU A 111 10.18 6.11 3.76
C LEU A 111 11.03 6.51 4.97
N ARG A 112 10.53 7.40 5.83
CA ARG A 112 11.17 7.79 7.09
C ARG A 112 11.45 6.58 7.99
N SER A 113 10.58 5.58 7.93
CA SER A 113 10.69 4.35 8.71
C SER A 113 11.53 3.26 8.03
N GLY A 114 12.20 3.56 6.91
CA GLY A 114 13.13 2.64 6.23
C GLY A 114 12.49 1.74 5.16
N TYR A 115 11.21 1.93 4.83
CA TYR A 115 10.53 1.16 3.77
C TYR A 115 10.83 1.76 2.38
N ALA A 116 12.08 1.63 1.93
CA ALA A 116 12.59 2.25 0.71
C ALA A 116 11.90 1.76 -0.59
N TYR A 117 11.15 0.65 -0.55
CA TYR A 117 10.46 0.09 -1.72
C TYR A 117 9.18 0.85 -2.10
N VAL A 118 8.59 1.63 -1.19
CA VAL A 118 7.25 2.21 -1.34
C VAL A 118 7.08 3.07 -2.60
N PRO A 119 8.06 3.90 -3.03
CA PRO A 119 7.92 4.70 -4.24
C PRO A 119 7.89 3.89 -5.54
N TYR A 120 8.35 2.63 -5.52
CA TYR A 120 8.43 1.78 -6.71
C TYR A 120 7.16 0.96 -6.99
N SER A 121 6.16 1.07 -6.09
CA SER A 121 4.88 0.36 -6.23
C SER A 121 3.72 1.25 -5.79
N SER A 122 2.70 1.37 -6.64
CA SER A 122 1.56 2.24 -6.36
C SER A 122 0.64 1.67 -5.28
N LEU A 123 0.61 2.29 -4.11
CA LEU A 123 -0.40 2.03 -3.07
C LEU A 123 -1.80 2.45 -3.55
N GLU A 124 -1.89 3.52 -4.34
CA GLU A 124 -3.14 3.99 -4.97
C GLU A 124 -3.83 2.88 -5.75
N SER A 125 -3.09 2.15 -6.60
CA SER A 125 -3.66 1.06 -7.39
C SER A 125 -4.15 -0.11 -6.54
N VAL A 126 -3.59 -0.30 -5.33
CA VAL A 126 -4.07 -1.31 -4.37
C VAL A 126 -5.36 -0.86 -3.74
N ILE A 127 -5.42 0.40 -3.28
CA ILE A 127 -6.60 1.00 -2.65
C ILE A 127 -7.78 1.02 -3.65
N GLU A 128 -7.55 1.45 -4.89
CA GLU A 128 -8.59 1.49 -5.91
C GLU A 128 -9.17 0.10 -6.23
N ALA A 129 -8.32 -0.93 -6.28
CA ALA A 129 -8.74 -2.32 -6.48
C ALA A 129 -9.51 -2.91 -5.27
N SER A 130 -9.42 -2.29 -4.09
CA SER A 130 -10.05 -2.73 -2.83
C SER A 130 -10.87 -1.61 -2.17
N LYS A 131 -11.47 -0.75 -2.97
CA LYS A 131 -12.14 0.50 -2.56
C LYS A 131 -13.21 0.31 -1.48
N GLU A 132 -14.02 -0.73 -1.62
CA GLU A 132 -15.05 -1.07 -0.63
C GLU A 132 -14.44 -1.39 0.75
N GLY A 133 -13.39 -2.21 0.77
CA GLY A 133 -12.65 -2.55 1.99
C GLY A 133 -11.99 -1.33 2.64
N TYR A 134 -11.46 -0.41 1.82
CA TYR A 134 -10.91 0.86 2.27
C TYR A 134 -11.94 1.68 3.04
N TYR A 135 -13.09 1.96 2.42
CA TYR A 135 -14.13 2.75 3.06
C TYR A 135 -14.77 2.04 4.26
N LEU A 136 -14.91 0.72 4.21
CA LEU A 136 -15.44 -0.04 5.34
C LEU A 136 -14.51 0.03 6.56
N GLY A 137 -13.20 -0.21 6.37
CA GLY A 137 -12.20 -0.11 7.43
C GLY A 137 -12.14 1.30 8.01
N LEU A 138 -12.13 2.31 7.14
CA LEU A 138 -12.08 3.70 7.53
C LEU A 138 -13.30 4.09 8.39
N ARG A 139 -14.53 3.84 7.90
CA ARG A 139 -15.77 4.20 8.59
C ARG A 139 -15.92 3.51 9.94
N ARG A 140 -15.61 2.21 10.03
CA ARG A 140 -15.69 1.45 11.28
C ARG A 140 -14.76 2.00 12.34
N THR A 141 -13.57 2.43 11.98
CA THR A 141 -12.62 3.02 12.90
C THR A 141 -12.98 4.45 13.24
N GLN A 142 -13.27 5.30 12.25
CA GLN A 142 -13.63 6.71 12.47
C GLN A 142 -14.87 6.88 13.35
N GLY A 143 -15.88 6.03 13.19
CA GLY A 143 -17.08 6.06 14.03
C GLY A 143 -16.84 5.82 15.53
N THR A 144 -15.64 5.37 15.91
CA THR A 144 -15.29 5.07 17.31
C THR A 144 -14.07 5.85 17.81
N ILE A 145 -13.37 6.60 16.97
CA ILE A 145 -12.11 7.28 17.32
C ILE A 145 -12.24 8.18 18.54
N ARG A 146 -13.40 8.83 18.72
CA ARG A 146 -13.69 9.75 19.85
C ARG A 146 -14.33 9.06 21.04
N SER A 147 -14.50 7.74 21.02
CA SER A 147 -15.02 6.98 22.15
C SER A 147 -13.90 6.57 23.11
N ASP A 148 -14.27 6.14 24.32
CA ASP A 148 -13.33 5.64 25.33
C ASP A 148 -12.61 4.35 24.92
N ALA A 149 -13.13 3.63 23.89
CA ALA A 149 -12.57 2.40 23.36
C ALA A 149 -12.57 2.40 21.82
N PRO A 150 -11.65 3.12 21.16
CA PRO A 150 -11.56 3.17 19.70
C PRO A 150 -11.27 1.81 19.07
N ALA A 151 -12.06 1.43 18.07
CA ALA A 151 -11.86 0.19 17.30
C ALA A 151 -10.83 0.40 16.19
N TRP A 152 -9.55 0.29 16.48
CA TRP A 152 -8.46 0.46 15.52
C TRP A 152 -8.31 -0.69 14.53
N GLU A 153 -8.70 -1.90 14.93
CA GLU A 153 -8.46 -3.14 14.20
C GLU A 153 -8.98 -3.13 12.74
N PRO A 154 -10.21 -2.68 12.43
CA PRO A 154 -10.72 -2.73 11.07
C PRO A 154 -9.85 -1.97 10.06
N TRP A 155 -9.36 -0.79 10.46
CA TRP A 155 -8.47 0.01 9.64
C TRP A 155 -7.05 -0.55 9.58
N ILE A 156 -6.47 -0.91 10.72
CA ILE A 156 -5.10 -1.43 10.80
C ILE A 156 -4.96 -2.70 9.95
N VAL A 157 -5.90 -3.63 10.04
CA VAL A 157 -5.88 -4.86 9.26
C VAL A 157 -5.95 -4.56 7.76
N TYR A 158 -6.88 -3.70 7.33
CA TYR A 158 -6.97 -3.26 5.94
C TYR A 158 -5.66 -2.62 5.46
N PHE A 159 -5.10 -1.70 6.23
CA PHE A 159 -3.88 -0.98 5.89
C PHE A 159 -2.68 -1.93 5.71
N LEU A 160 -2.46 -2.85 6.65
CA LEU A 160 -1.37 -3.83 6.59
C LEU A 160 -1.55 -4.81 5.42
N GLN A 161 -2.78 -5.24 5.13
CA GLN A 161 -3.08 -6.07 3.96
C GLN A 161 -2.78 -5.33 2.66
N SER A 162 -3.10 -4.03 2.57
CA SER A 162 -2.80 -3.19 1.41
C SER A 162 -1.30 -3.04 1.17
N LEU A 163 -0.51 -2.83 2.22
CA LEU A 163 0.96 -2.79 2.12
C LEU A 163 1.55 -4.14 1.71
N ARG A 164 1.03 -5.24 2.26
CA ARG A 164 1.42 -6.60 1.85
C ARG A 164 1.14 -6.82 0.37
N GLN A 165 -0.03 -6.42 -0.12
CA GLN A 165 -0.39 -6.55 -1.53
C GLN A 165 0.50 -5.66 -2.43
N GLN A 166 0.80 -4.43 -2.00
CA GLN A 166 1.73 -3.53 -2.69
C GLN A 166 3.11 -4.19 -2.84
N LYS A 167 3.66 -4.75 -1.76
CA LYS A 167 4.93 -5.47 -1.76
C LYS A 167 4.91 -6.66 -2.72
N THR A 168 3.87 -7.50 -2.66
CA THR A 168 3.74 -8.67 -3.53
C THR A 168 3.68 -8.29 -5.02
N ARG A 169 2.98 -7.20 -5.36
CA ARG A 169 2.95 -6.69 -6.75
C ARG A 169 4.33 -6.23 -7.21
N LEU A 170 5.08 -5.55 -6.35
CA LEU A 170 6.44 -5.12 -6.67
C LEU A 170 7.39 -6.32 -6.86
N GLU A 171 7.34 -7.32 -6.01
CA GLU A 171 8.14 -8.54 -6.13
C GLU A 171 7.86 -9.26 -7.47
N ALA A 172 6.58 -9.35 -7.85
CA ALA A 172 6.20 -9.92 -9.14
C ALA A 172 6.74 -9.09 -10.31
N LYS A 173 6.69 -7.76 -10.24
CA LYS A 173 7.24 -6.86 -11.25
C LYS A 173 8.75 -7.03 -11.39
N ILE A 174 9.50 -7.03 -10.29
CA ILE A 174 10.96 -7.20 -10.29
C ILE A 174 11.33 -8.56 -10.88
N THR A 175 10.62 -9.62 -10.49
CA THR A 175 10.86 -10.97 -11.05
C THR A 175 10.67 -10.97 -12.56
N ARG A 176 9.58 -10.36 -13.06
CA ARG A 176 9.31 -10.28 -14.50
C ARG A 176 10.38 -9.47 -15.24
N GLU A 177 10.80 -8.33 -14.71
CA GLU A 177 11.84 -7.50 -15.32
C GLU A 177 13.20 -8.22 -15.38
N ARG A 178 13.57 -8.93 -14.31
CA ARG A 178 14.79 -9.77 -14.32
C ARG A 178 14.76 -10.80 -15.43
N LEU A 179 13.64 -11.51 -15.59
CA LEU A 179 13.48 -12.50 -16.65
C LEU A 179 13.59 -11.89 -18.06
N MET A 180 13.11 -10.65 -18.23
CA MET A 180 13.23 -9.93 -19.51
C MET A 180 14.66 -9.45 -19.78
N VAL A 181 15.39 -9.01 -18.77
CA VAL A 181 16.80 -8.59 -18.90
C VAL A 181 17.68 -9.78 -19.29
N GLU A 182 17.38 -10.97 -18.79
CA GLU A 182 18.07 -12.21 -19.17
C GLU A 182 17.72 -12.71 -20.58
N ARG A 183 16.87 -11.97 -21.33
CA ARG A 183 16.40 -12.33 -22.69
C ARG A 183 15.81 -13.73 -22.78
N LEU A 184 15.14 -14.18 -21.75
CA LEU A 184 14.45 -15.47 -21.78
C LEU A 184 13.29 -15.43 -22.77
N PRO A 185 13.11 -16.47 -23.60
CA PRO A 185 11.93 -16.60 -24.45
C PRO A 185 10.65 -16.58 -23.64
N GLU A 186 9.57 -16.05 -24.20
CA GLU A 186 8.28 -15.89 -23.51
C GLU A 186 7.76 -17.20 -22.87
N LEU A 187 7.93 -18.33 -23.56
CA LEU A 187 7.58 -19.65 -23.02
C LEU A 187 8.39 -20.00 -21.76
N ALA A 188 9.66 -19.61 -21.71
CA ALA A 188 10.49 -19.84 -20.51
C ALA A 188 10.01 -19.01 -19.33
N VAL A 189 9.54 -17.77 -19.56
CA VAL A 189 8.92 -16.92 -18.53
C VAL A 189 7.63 -17.57 -18.01
N GLN A 190 6.74 -18.04 -18.89
CA GLN A 190 5.52 -18.75 -18.51
C GLN A 190 5.81 -20.01 -17.68
N ILE A 191 6.82 -20.79 -18.05
CA ILE A 191 7.25 -21.96 -17.29
C ILE A 191 7.69 -21.58 -15.86
N LEU A 192 8.45 -20.50 -15.70
CA LEU A 192 8.89 -20.03 -14.38
C LEU A 192 7.74 -19.50 -13.52
N GLU A 193 6.76 -18.83 -14.13
CA GLU A 193 5.55 -18.39 -13.45
C GLU A 193 4.71 -19.59 -12.97
N LEU A 194 4.53 -20.62 -13.82
CA LEU A 194 3.87 -21.86 -13.44
C LEU A 194 4.58 -22.59 -12.30
N ALA A 195 5.91 -22.67 -12.35
CA ALA A 195 6.69 -23.28 -11.28
C ALA A 195 6.55 -22.49 -9.95
N LYS A 196 6.44 -21.16 -10.02
CA LYS A 196 6.20 -20.31 -8.88
C LYS A 196 4.81 -20.55 -8.28
N ALA A 197 3.80 -20.66 -9.12
CA ALA A 197 2.40 -20.81 -8.69
C ALA A 197 2.11 -22.19 -8.05
N HIS A 198 2.69 -23.24 -8.61
CA HIS A 198 2.39 -24.62 -8.21
C HIS A 198 3.46 -25.29 -7.34
N GLY A 199 4.61 -24.64 -7.11
CA GLY A 199 5.75 -25.17 -6.36
C GLY A 199 6.52 -26.25 -7.13
N ARG A 200 5.83 -27.12 -7.89
CA ARG A 200 6.41 -28.12 -8.79
C ARG A 200 5.62 -28.19 -10.10
N ILE A 201 6.32 -28.44 -11.19
CA ILE A 201 5.72 -28.61 -12.52
C ILE A 201 6.30 -29.83 -13.25
N THR A 202 5.53 -30.38 -14.17
CA THR A 202 5.98 -31.42 -15.11
C THR A 202 5.89 -30.90 -16.54
N ASN A 203 6.59 -31.56 -17.46
CA ASN A 203 6.51 -31.21 -18.90
C ASN A 203 5.05 -31.28 -19.40
N GLY A 204 4.27 -32.31 -18.99
CA GLY A 204 2.87 -32.45 -19.37
C GLY A 204 2.02 -31.26 -18.91
N GLN A 205 2.09 -30.88 -17.64
CA GLN A 205 1.37 -29.72 -17.11
C GLN A 205 1.69 -28.42 -17.85
N VAL A 206 2.95 -28.20 -18.18
CA VAL A 206 3.34 -27.02 -18.98
C VAL A 206 2.73 -27.05 -20.37
N VAL A 207 2.75 -28.20 -21.04
CA VAL A 207 2.11 -28.38 -22.36
C VAL A 207 0.61 -28.10 -22.27
N ASP A 208 -0.06 -28.64 -21.27
CA ASP A 208 -1.51 -28.51 -21.09
C ASP A 208 -1.92 -27.05 -20.85
N VAL A 209 -1.13 -26.29 -20.08
CA VAL A 209 -1.43 -24.89 -19.78
C VAL A 209 -1.03 -23.94 -20.91
N THR A 210 0.11 -24.17 -21.54
CA THR A 210 0.67 -23.22 -22.53
C THR A 210 0.25 -23.53 -23.97
N GLY A 211 -0.24 -24.75 -24.25
CA GLY A 211 -0.48 -25.21 -25.60
C GLY A 211 0.78 -25.43 -26.45
N ALA A 212 1.97 -25.25 -25.88
CA ALA A 212 3.23 -25.36 -26.60
C ALA A 212 3.63 -26.81 -26.94
N ASN A 213 4.38 -26.99 -28.03
CA ASN A 213 4.86 -28.28 -28.40
C ASN A 213 5.73 -28.90 -27.30
N ARG A 214 5.53 -30.20 -27.02
CA ARG A 214 6.19 -30.95 -25.95
C ARG A 214 7.71 -30.90 -26.02
N ASN A 215 8.28 -30.97 -27.25
CA ASN A 215 9.72 -30.89 -27.45
C ASN A 215 10.27 -29.49 -27.20
N THR A 216 9.51 -28.46 -27.55
CA THR A 216 9.84 -27.07 -27.27
C THR A 216 9.83 -26.80 -25.76
N VAL A 217 8.80 -27.26 -25.07
CA VAL A 217 8.72 -27.17 -23.58
C VAL A 217 9.93 -27.88 -22.95
N LYS A 218 10.27 -29.09 -23.41
CA LYS A 218 11.43 -29.83 -22.90
C LYS A 218 12.76 -29.07 -23.09
N LYS A 219 12.94 -28.43 -24.24
CA LYS A 219 14.13 -27.58 -24.49
C LYS A 219 14.23 -26.42 -23.55
N HIS A 220 13.10 -25.72 -23.33
CA HIS A 220 13.05 -24.59 -22.40
C HIS A 220 13.25 -25.02 -20.94
N LEU A 221 12.67 -26.14 -20.50
CA LEU A 221 12.94 -26.70 -19.17
C LEU A 221 14.39 -26.99 -18.94
N GLN A 222 15.07 -27.64 -19.94
CA GLN A 222 16.50 -27.93 -19.86
C GLN A 222 17.35 -26.65 -19.84
N MET A 223 17.01 -25.66 -20.68
CA MET A 223 17.68 -24.35 -20.66
C MET A 223 17.57 -23.69 -19.31
N LEU A 224 16.38 -23.70 -18.72
CA LEU A 224 16.12 -23.09 -17.41
C LEU A 224 16.84 -23.81 -16.25
N VAL A 225 17.01 -25.13 -16.36
CA VAL A 225 17.84 -25.90 -15.42
C VAL A 225 19.31 -25.53 -15.58
N SER A 226 19.81 -25.47 -16.82
CA SER A 226 21.23 -25.09 -17.12
C SER A 226 21.53 -23.64 -16.64
N ALA A 227 20.55 -22.75 -16.73
CA ALA A 227 20.65 -21.36 -16.24
C ALA A 227 20.38 -21.22 -14.74
N SER A 228 20.26 -22.32 -14.00
CA SER A 228 19.98 -22.32 -12.54
C SER A 228 18.68 -21.61 -12.12
N HIS A 229 17.70 -21.51 -13.01
CA HIS A 229 16.36 -21.00 -12.68
C HIS A 229 15.43 -22.09 -12.13
N LEU A 230 15.67 -23.35 -12.55
CA LEU A 230 14.93 -24.52 -12.12
C LEU A 230 15.87 -25.62 -11.63
N VAL A 231 15.36 -26.45 -10.72
CA VAL A 231 15.98 -27.70 -10.30
C VAL A 231 15.16 -28.85 -10.88
N GLN A 232 15.82 -29.80 -11.56
CA GLN A 232 15.20 -31.02 -12.03
C GLN A 232 15.22 -32.07 -10.93
N HIS A 233 14.11 -32.74 -10.71
CA HIS A 233 13.95 -33.86 -9.79
C HIS A 233 13.44 -35.10 -10.50
N GLY A 234 13.89 -36.28 -10.07
CA GLY A 234 13.50 -37.56 -10.63
C GLY A 234 14.09 -37.83 -12.01
N SER A 235 13.65 -38.92 -12.64
CA SER A 235 14.13 -39.35 -13.97
C SER A 235 13.00 -39.98 -14.79
N GLY A 236 13.13 -39.96 -16.10
CA GLY A 236 12.18 -40.59 -17.03
C GLY A 236 10.78 -40.02 -16.93
N LYS A 237 9.77 -40.86 -16.75
CA LYS A 237 8.37 -40.46 -16.66
C LYS A 237 8.02 -39.71 -15.35
N ALA A 238 8.84 -39.87 -14.31
CA ALA A 238 8.65 -39.22 -12.98
C ALA A 238 9.40 -37.89 -12.84
N THR A 239 9.90 -37.31 -13.92
CA THR A 239 10.62 -36.01 -13.90
C THR A 239 9.70 -34.87 -13.62
N TRP A 240 10.07 -34.05 -12.66
CA TRP A 240 9.41 -32.79 -12.33
C TRP A 240 10.44 -31.69 -12.00
N TYR A 241 10.01 -30.44 -11.98
CA TYR A 241 10.87 -29.26 -11.82
C TYR A 241 10.32 -28.34 -10.73
N SER A 242 11.22 -27.74 -9.93
CA SER A 242 10.91 -26.68 -8.97
C SER A 242 11.81 -25.47 -9.22
N ARG A 243 11.42 -24.31 -8.69
CA ARG A 243 12.32 -23.15 -8.65
C ARG A 243 13.48 -23.41 -7.68
N VAL A 244 14.60 -22.75 -7.95
CA VAL A 244 15.74 -22.65 -7.03
C VAL A 244 15.38 -21.79 -5.84
#